data_5c98204d8f329f7974f7c531978feaec
#
_entry.id   5c98204d8f329f7974f7c531978feaec
#
_cell.length_a   1.000
_cell.length_b   1.000
_cell.length_c   1.000
_cell.angle_alpha   90.00
_cell.angle_beta   90.00
_cell.angle_gamma   90.00
#
_symmetry.space_group_name_H-M   'P 1'
#
loop_
_entity.id
_entity.type
_entity.pdbx_description
1 polymer ?
#
loop_
_entity_poly.entity_id
_entity_poly.type
_entity_poly.pdbx_seq_one_letter_code
_entity_poly.pdbx_strand_id
1 'polypeptide(L)'
;MIFIPENIPQEFKALSNWALWKSEITGDKTKKVPYQVSGKRAKSNNPSTWCKFNTALTAYQDVGGYDGICWMMPVKPSDIIFIDIDDCITDGIIEPWAQKVVDDFNSYTERSQSETGLHILIRGKKPIRRCRKVGSPFEIYDCLRPCYLTGDLVVA
;
A
#
# COMPACT_ATOMS: atom_id res chain seq x y z
N MET A 1 -0.42 -14.44 4.81
CA MET A 1 -0.44 -13.15 4.08
C MET A 1 -0.15 -13.42 2.62
N ILE A 2 -1.02 -13.03 1.73
CA ILE A 2 -0.89 -13.21 0.28
C ILE A 2 -0.11 -12.02 -0.28
N PHE A 3 0.91 -12.28 -1.12
CA PHE A 3 1.60 -11.28 -1.90
C PHE A 3 1.80 -11.80 -3.33
N ILE A 4 1.13 -11.16 -4.29
CA ILE A 4 1.07 -11.57 -5.71
C ILE A 4 1.69 -10.45 -6.56
N PRO A 5 3.03 -10.40 -6.67
CA PRO A 5 3.72 -9.30 -7.35
C PRO A 5 3.37 -9.16 -8.83
N GLU A 6 2.91 -10.25 -9.47
CA GLU A 6 2.50 -10.23 -10.88
C GLU A 6 1.36 -9.26 -11.13
N ASN A 7 0.42 -9.17 -10.18
CA ASN A 7 -0.81 -8.38 -10.29
C ASN A 7 -0.61 -6.88 -10.02
N ILE A 8 0.53 -6.48 -9.47
CA ILE A 8 0.82 -5.05 -9.26
C ILE A 8 0.97 -4.37 -10.63
N PRO A 9 0.32 -3.20 -10.87
CA PRO A 9 0.36 -2.55 -12.16
C PRO A 9 1.78 -2.21 -12.62
N GLN A 10 2.06 -2.43 -13.91
CA GLN A 10 3.39 -2.26 -14.47
C GLN A 10 3.92 -0.82 -14.33
N GLU A 11 3.03 0.17 -14.37
CA GLU A 11 3.40 1.57 -14.18
C GLU A 11 4.03 1.83 -12.80
N PHE A 12 3.58 1.15 -11.73
CA PHE A 12 4.19 1.25 -10.40
C PHE A 12 5.50 0.46 -10.32
N LYS A 13 5.57 -0.72 -10.95
CA LYS A 13 6.81 -1.52 -11.02
C LYS A 13 7.94 -0.78 -11.71
N ALA A 14 7.62 0.07 -12.69
CA ALA A 14 8.61 0.88 -13.42
C ALA A 14 9.26 1.98 -12.56
N LEU A 15 8.65 2.34 -11.44
CA LEU A 15 9.15 3.38 -10.55
C LEU A 15 10.26 2.86 -9.61
N SER A 16 11.13 3.77 -9.16
CA SER A 16 12.21 3.46 -8.21
C SER A 16 11.85 3.85 -6.77
N ASN A 17 10.59 3.64 -6.39
CA ASN A 17 10.07 4.01 -5.05
C ASN A 17 9.60 2.77 -4.28
N TRP A 18 10.42 1.74 -4.22
CA TRP A 18 10.08 0.51 -3.49
C TRP A 18 10.99 0.32 -2.29
N ALA A 19 10.49 -0.37 -1.29
CA ALA A 19 11.22 -0.76 -0.09
C ALA A 19 10.71 -2.12 0.40
N LEU A 20 11.48 -2.78 1.23
CA LEU A 20 11.03 -3.91 2.04
C LEU A 20 10.17 -3.40 3.20
N TRP A 21 9.38 -4.27 3.83
CA TRP A 21 8.75 -3.93 5.10
C TRP A 21 8.61 -5.15 6.01
N LYS A 22 8.49 -4.89 7.29
CA LYS A 22 8.11 -5.89 8.30
C LYS A 22 7.29 -5.28 9.41
N SER A 23 6.54 -6.13 10.08
CA SER A 23 5.81 -5.79 11.30
C SER A 23 6.78 -5.68 12.48
N GLU A 24 6.68 -4.60 13.23
CA GLU A 24 7.39 -4.41 14.49
C GLU A 24 6.39 -4.24 15.63
N ILE A 25 6.63 -4.93 16.73
CA ILE A 25 5.84 -4.79 17.95
C ILE A 25 6.46 -3.67 18.78
N THR A 26 5.67 -2.66 19.12
CA THR A 26 6.08 -1.57 20.02
C THR A 26 5.02 -1.41 21.11
N GLY A 27 5.31 -1.94 22.28
CA GLY A 27 4.31 -2.11 23.35
C GLY A 27 3.18 -3.03 22.84
N ASP A 28 1.92 -2.62 22.99
CA ASP A 28 0.75 -3.41 22.57
C ASP A 28 0.35 -3.17 21.11
N LYS A 29 1.18 -2.45 20.33
CA LYS A 29 0.86 -2.09 18.94
C LYS A 29 1.81 -2.73 17.95
N THR A 30 1.23 -3.35 16.90
CA THR A 30 1.96 -3.78 15.72
C THR A 30 2.00 -2.64 14.69
N LYS A 31 3.19 -2.34 14.19
CA LYS A 31 3.40 -1.31 13.16
C LYS A 31 4.10 -1.91 11.96
N LYS A 32 3.64 -1.59 10.76
CA LYS A 32 4.35 -1.89 9.51
C LYS A 32 5.46 -0.86 9.31
N VAL A 33 6.69 -1.32 9.23
CA VAL A 33 7.89 -0.45 9.14
C VAL A 33 8.63 -0.72 7.84
N PRO A 34 8.88 0.31 6.99
CA PRO A 34 9.66 0.16 5.77
C PRO A 34 11.16 0.01 6.03
N TYR A 35 11.81 -0.82 5.19
CA TYR A 35 13.24 -1.10 5.24
C TYR A 35 13.90 -1.00 3.87
N GLN A 36 15.13 -0.52 3.87
CA GLN A 36 16.04 -0.60 2.73
C GLN A 36 16.50 -2.05 2.54
N VAL A 37 16.93 -2.42 1.36
CA VAL A 37 17.56 -3.72 1.09
C VAL A 37 18.85 -3.93 1.90
N SER A 38 19.46 -2.86 2.41
CA SER A 38 20.61 -2.90 3.32
C SER A 38 20.28 -3.27 4.77
N GLY A 39 18.99 -3.47 5.09
CA GLY A 39 18.53 -3.75 6.46
C GLY A 39 18.30 -2.51 7.34
N LYS A 40 18.61 -1.30 6.86
CA LYS A 40 18.31 -0.05 7.57
C LYS A 40 16.86 0.35 7.34
N ARG A 41 16.25 1.11 8.26
CA ARG A 41 14.89 1.66 8.05
C ARG A 41 14.85 2.57 6.81
N ALA A 42 13.84 2.42 5.98
CA ALA A 42 13.52 3.35 4.91
C ALA A 42 12.63 4.48 5.44
N LYS A 43 12.62 5.62 4.75
CA LYS A 43 11.88 6.82 5.17
C LYS A 43 10.94 7.27 4.04
N SER A 44 9.67 7.53 4.35
CA SER A 44 8.68 8.00 3.38
C SER A 44 8.97 9.39 2.79
N ASN A 45 9.85 10.16 3.42
CA ASN A 45 10.26 11.50 2.98
C ASN A 45 11.69 11.55 2.42
N ASN A 46 12.34 10.40 2.21
CA ASN A 46 13.70 10.35 1.70
C ASN A 46 13.87 9.31 0.58
N PRO A 47 13.78 9.73 -0.70
CA PRO A 47 13.90 8.84 -1.86
C PRO A 47 15.22 8.07 -1.95
N SER A 48 16.31 8.56 -1.33
CA SER A 48 17.60 7.85 -1.33
C SER A 48 17.56 6.53 -0.55
N THR A 49 16.50 6.30 0.22
CA THR A 49 16.26 5.07 0.97
C THR A 49 15.38 4.06 0.23
N TRP A 50 14.97 4.36 -0.98
CA TRP A 50 14.12 3.51 -1.82
C TRP A 50 14.94 2.81 -2.91
N CYS A 51 14.36 1.83 -3.58
CA CYS A 51 15.00 1.10 -4.67
C CYS A 51 14.00 0.78 -5.79
N LYS A 52 14.48 0.10 -6.83
CA LYS A 52 13.61 -0.41 -7.90
C LYS A 52 12.79 -1.60 -7.42
N PHE A 53 11.64 -1.83 -8.04
CA PHE A 53 10.75 -2.95 -7.75
C PHE A 53 11.49 -4.29 -7.72
N ASN A 54 12.21 -4.64 -8.80
CA ASN A 54 12.91 -5.92 -8.88
C ASN A 54 13.99 -6.06 -7.80
N THR A 55 14.65 -4.97 -7.40
CA THR A 55 15.65 -4.99 -6.31
C THR A 55 14.99 -5.32 -4.97
N ALA A 56 13.83 -4.70 -4.68
CA ALA A 56 13.07 -5.00 -3.46
C ALA A 56 12.51 -6.43 -3.50
N LEU A 57 11.98 -6.87 -4.65
CA LEU A 57 11.40 -8.20 -4.81
C LEU A 57 12.45 -9.30 -4.62
N THR A 58 13.60 -9.19 -5.28
CA THR A 58 14.72 -10.13 -5.12
C THR A 58 15.20 -10.19 -3.67
N ALA A 59 15.37 -9.03 -3.02
CA ALA A 59 15.79 -9.01 -1.62
C ALA A 59 14.74 -9.63 -0.68
N TYR A 60 13.45 -9.45 -0.95
CA TYR A 60 12.37 -10.09 -0.21
C TYR A 60 12.41 -11.61 -0.33
N GLN A 61 12.65 -12.12 -1.55
CA GLN A 61 12.68 -13.56 -1.84
C GLN A 61 13.94 -14.25 -1.29
N ASP A 62 15.10 -13.59 -1.38
CA ASP A 62 16.39 -14.22 -1.09
C ASP A 62 16.84 -14.08 0.37
N VAL A 63 16.51 -12.94 1.03
CA VAL A 63 17.06 -12.63 2.35
C VAL A 63 16.17 -13.17 3.48
N GLY A 64 14.85 -13.16 3.26
CA GLY A 64 13.87 -13.51 4.30
C GLY A 64 13.78 -12.49 5.45
N GLY A 65 12.89 -12.74 6.41
CA GLY A 65 12.72 -11.89 7.61
C GLY A 65 11.98 -10.58 7.37
N TYR A 66 11.38 -10.42 6.19
CA TYR A 66 10.46 -9.34 5.84
C TYR A 66 9.10 -9.89 5.50
N ASP A 67 8.05 -9.10 5.76
CA ASP A 67 6.66 -9.50 5.49
C ASP A 67 6.24 -9.19 4.04
N GLY A 68 7.03 -8.39 3.31
CA GLY A 68 6.78 -8.07 1.92
C GLY A 68 7.55 -6.85 1.43
N ILE A 69 7.10 -6.32 0.31
CA ILE A 69 7.59 -5.05 -0.24
C ILE A 69 6.47 -4.00 -0.20
N CYS A 70 6.83 -2.72 -0.18
CA CYS A 70 5.89 -1.63 -0.21
C CYS A 70 6.29 -0.59 -1.26
N TRP A 71 5.27 0.03 -1.86
CA TRP A 71 5.45 1.17 -2.74
C TRP A 71 5.46 2.45 -1.92
N MET A 72 6.48 3.27 -2.11
CA MET A 72 6.64 4.55 -1.40
C MET A 72 6.04 5.65 -2.26
N MET A 73 4.95 6.28 -1.81
CA MET A 73 4.37 7.42 -2.51
C MET A 73 5.37 8.56 -2.66
N PRO A 74 5.27 9.37 -3.73
CA PRO A 74 6.15 10.53 -3.92
C PRO A 74 6.21 11.45 -2.69
N VAL A 75 7.33 12.15 -2.51
CA VAL A 75 7.50 13.10 -1.39
C VAL A 75 6.56 14.30 -1.51
N LYS A 76 6.25 14.70 -2.74
CA LYS A 76 5.30 15.80 -3.04
C LYS A 76 3.98 15.21 -3.54
N PRO A 77 2.85 15.92 -3.34
CA PRO A 77 1.58 15.51 -3.93
C PRO A 77 1.69 15.19 -5.41
N SER A 78 1.08 14.09 -5.82
CA SER A 78 1.08 13.57 -7.18
C SER A 78 -0.35 13.41 -7.69
N ASP A 79 -0.49 13.00 -8.94
CA ASP A 79 -1.77 12.64 -9.55
C ASP A 79 -2.21 11.21 -9.21
N ILE A 80 -1.42 10.49 -8.41
CA ILE A 80 -1.77 9.15 -7.92
C ILE A 80 -2.33 9.29 -6.52
N ILE A 81 -3.54 8.79 -6.33
CA ILE A 81 -4.24 8.74 -5.05
C ILE A 81 -4.25 7.29 -4.56
N PHE A 82 -3.81 7.07 -3.33
CA PHE A 82 -3.97 5.82 -2.61
C PHE A 82 -5.10 5.96 -1.61
N ILE A 83 -6.11 5.12 -1.73
CA ILE A 83 -7.25 5.04 -0.82
C ILE A 83 -7.12 3.75 -0.03
N ASP A 84 -7.12 3.86 1.29
CA ASP A 84 -7.09 2.76 2.23
C ASP A 84 -8.45 2.72 2.94
N ILE A 85 -9.16 1.60 2.83
CA ILE A 85 -10.51 1.42 3.40
C ILE A 85 -10.41 0.31 4.45
N ASP A 86 -10.52 0.70 5.72
CA ASP A 86 -10.49 -0.22 6.84
C ASP A 86 -11.86 -0.89 7.07
N ASP A 87 -11.84 -2.13 7.60
CA ASP A 87 -12.99 -2.85 8.14
C ASP A 87 -14.21 -2.90 7.20
N CYS A 88 -13.95 -3.19 5.93
CA CYS A 88 -14.98 -3.26 4.89
C CYS A 88 -15.17 -4.64 4.27
N ILE A 89 -14.53 -5.67 4.83
CA ILE A 89 -14.69 -7.07 4.43
C ILE A 89 -15.02 -7.90 5.68
N THR A 90 -16.16 -8.59 5.64
CA THR A 90 -16.61 -9.50 6.71
C THR A 90 -16.78 -10.90 6.12
N ASP A 91 -16.15 -11.91 6.73
CA ASP A 91 -16.20 -13.31 6.25
C ASP A 91 -15.82 -13.47 4.76
N GLY A 92 -14.87 -12.67 4.30
CA GLY A 92 -14.40 -12.66 2.91
C GLY A 92 -15.32 -11.92 1.92
N ILE A 93 -16.44 -11.36 2.40
CA ILE A 93 -17.43 -10.64 1.60
C ILE A 93 -17.22 -9.13 1.77
N ILE A 94 -17.10 -8.42 0.66
CA ILE A 94 -17.00 -6.95 0.67
C ILE A 94 -18.38 -6.39 1.02
N GLU A 95 -18.41 -5.47 1.99
CA GLU A 95 -19.63 -4.79 2.40
C GLU A 95 -20.25 -4.01 1.22
N PRO A 96 -21.59 -3.99 1.07
CA PRO A 96 -22.24 -3.38 -0.10
C PRO A 96 -21.86 -1.93 -0.36
N TRP A 97 -21.63 -1.16 0.70
CA TRP A 97 -21.20 0.25 0.58
C TRP A 97 -19.77 0.36 0.04
N ALA A 98 -18.88 -0.56 0.42
CA ALA A 98 -17.51 -0.58 -0.07
C ALA A 98 -17.45 -1.12 -1.52
N GLN A 99 -18.27 -2.13 -1.84
CA GLN A 99 -18.41 -2.60 -3.22
C GLN A 99 -18.86 -1.47 -4.15
N LYS A 100 -19.82 -0.64 -3.71
CA LYS A 100 -20.22 0.53 -4.51
C LYS A 100 -19.05 1.50 -4.75
N VAL A 101 -18.17 1.71 -3.79
CA VAL A 101 -16.96 2.53 -3.98
C VAL A 101 -16.03 1.92 -5.01
N VAL A 102 -15.81 0.60 -4.94
CA VAL A 102 -15.00 -0.15 -5.92
C VAL A 102 -15.59 0.00 -7.33
N ASP A 103 -16.89 -0.18 -7.47
CA ASP A 103 -17.60 -0.08 -8.76
C ASP A 103 -17.56 1.36 -9.33
N ASP A 104 -17.71 2.37 -8.47
CA ASP A 104 -17.68 3.78 -8.86
C ASP A 104 -16.29 4.22 -9.36
N PHE A 105 -15.22 3.75 -8.72
CA PHE A 105 -13.86 4.05 -9.15
C PHE A 105 -13.39 3.19 -10.34
N ASN A 106 -13.82 1.94 -10.41
CA ASN A 106 -13.46 0.98 -11.45
C ASN A 106 -11.97 1.05 -11.82
N SER A 107 -11.12 0.94 -10.81
CA SER A 107 -9.67 1.06 -10.91
C SER A 107 -9.00 -0.05 -10.11
N TYR A 108 -7.67 -0.16 -10.22
CA TYR A 108 -6.90 -1.14 -9.46
C TYR A 108 -7.35 -1.16 -7.99
N THR A 109 -7.90 -2.27 -7.59
CA THR A 109 -8.37 -2.53 -6.23
C THR A 109 -7.90 -3.91 -5.76
N GLU A 110 -7.33 -3.95 -4.57
CA GLU A 110 -6.84 -5.18 -3.93
C GLU A 110 -7.34 -5.30 -2.49
N ARG A 111 -7.35 -6.53 -1.97
CA ARG A 111 -7.52 -6.74 -0.53
C ARG A 111 -6.26 -6.33 0.22
N SER A 112 -6.43 -5.71 1.38
CA SER A 112 -5.32 -5.35 2.26
C SER A 112 -4.72 -6.60 2.93
N GLN A 113 -3.54 -6.44 3.57
CA GLN A 113 -2.86 -7.57 4.25
C GLN A 113 -3.67 -8.16 5.42
N SER A 114 -4.58 -7.38 6.02
CA SER A 114 -5.47 -7.87 7.08
C SER A 114 -6.62 -8.73 6.56
N GLU A 115 -6.85 -8.71 5.22
CA GLU A 115 -7.98 -9.35 4.55
C GLU A 115 -9.35 -8.76 4.95
N THR A 116 -9.36 -7.72 5.77
CA THR A 116 -10.58 -7.01 6.23
C THR A 116 -10.79 -5.64 5.59
N GLY A 117 -9.82 -5.18 4.79
CA GLY A 117 -9.84 -3.87 4.14
C GLY A 117 -9.49 -3.94 2.67
N LEU A 118 -9.59 -2.79 2.00
CA LEU A 118 -9.29 -2.60 0.60
C LEU A 118 -8.28 -1.49 0.38
N HIS A 119 -7.41 -1.66 -0.62
CA HIS A 119 -6.58 -0.60 -1.18
C HIS A 119 -7.06 -0.29 -2.59
N ILE A 120 -7.24 0.99 -2.92
CA ILE A 120 -7.58 1.44 -4.26
C ILE A 120 -6.55 2.44 -4.75
N LEU A 121 -6.07 2.28 -5.98
CA LEU A 121 -5.17 3.23 -6.65
C LEU A 121 -5.93 3.90 -7.79
N ILE A 122 -6.01 5.23 -7.75
CA ILE A 122 -6.67 6.02 -8.80
C ILE A 122 -5.78 7.17 -9.25
N ARG A 123 -6.04 7.70 -10.45
CA ARG A 123 -5.47 8.97 -10.90
C ARG A 123 -6.42 10.11 -10.64
N GLY A 124 -5.89 11.22 -10.10
CA GLY A 124 -6.69 12.40 -9.81
C GLY A 124 -5.99 13.36 -8.86
N LYS A 125 -6.78 14.29 -8.33
CA LYS A 125 -6.34 15.21 -7.27
C LYS A 125 -7.08 14.89 -5.99
N LYS A 126 -6.33 14.79 -4.88
CA LYS A 126 -6.94 14.57 -3.58
C LYS A 126 -7.93 15.71 -3.24
N PRO A 127 -9.21 15.38 -2.98
CA PRO A 127 -10.23 16.41 -2.81
C PRO A 127 -10.18 17.13 -1.47
N ILE A 128 -9.46 16.60 -0.49
CA ILE A 128 -9.38 17.10 0.88
C ILE A 128 -7.94 17.23 1.36
N ARG A 129 -7.63 18.21 2.23
CA ARG A 129 -6.28 18.39 2.80
C ARG A 129 -5.92 17.28 3.78
N ARG A 130 -6.86 16.82 4.61
CA ARG A 130 -6.64 15.77 5.60
C ARG A 130 -6.64 14.41 4.93
N CYS A 131 -5.80 13.50 5.41
CA CYS A 131 -5.76 12.12 4.90
C CYS A 131 -6.88 11.26 5.52
N ARG A 132 -7.33 11.56 6.72
CA ARG A 132 -8.38 10.82 7.44
C ARG A 132 -9.35 11.78 8.11
N LYS A 133 -10.64 11.43 8.09
CA LYS A 133 -11.68 12.05 8.92
C LYS A 133 -11.94 11.12 10.11
N VAL A 134 -12.04 11.67 11.32
CA VAL A 134 -12.37 10.89 12.53
C VAL A 134 -13.70 10.15 12.34
N GLY A 135 -13.72 8.87 12.65
CA GLY A 135 -14.89 8.00 12.47
C GLY A 135 -15.18 7.58 11.03
N SER A 136 -14.27 7.90 10.08
CA SER A 136 -14.34 7.41 8.70
C SER A 136 -13.49 6.16 8.53
N PRO A 137 -13.95 5.13 7.78
CA PRO A 137 -13.13 4.00 7.39
C PRO A 137 -12.10 4.35 6.31
N PHE A 138 -12.19 5.56 5.71
CA PHE A 138 -11.34 5.98 4.61
C PHE A 138 -10.11 6.74 5.07
N GLU A 139 -8.95 6.34 4.55
CA GLU A 139 -7.73 7.14 4.52
C GLU A 139 -7.35 7.41 3.06
N ILE A 140 -7.04 8.67 2.71
CA ILE A 140 -6.76 9.10 1.33
C ILE A 140 -5.43 9.83 1.28
N TYR A 141 -4.50 9.32 0.49
CA TYR A 141 -3.14 9.82 0.39
C TYR A 141 -2.78 10.16 -1.06
N ASP A 142 -1.96 11.19 -1.24
CA ASP A 142 -1.38 11.63 -2.50
C ASP A 142 0.15 11.79 -2.43
N CYS A 143 0.73 11.62 -1.22
CA CYS A 143 2.17 11.69 -0.98
C CYS A 143 2.56 11.11 0.38
N LEU A 144 3.88 10.90 0.59
CA LEU A 144 4.51 10.61 1.88
C LEU A 144 3.97 9.36 2.62
N ARG A 145 3.38 8.42 1.91
CA ARG A 145 2.83 7.19 2.49
C ARG A 145 3.54 5.96 1.95
N PRO A 146 3.98 5.00 2.77
CA PRO A 146 4.27 3.64 2.30
C PRO A 146 2.95 2.90 2.07
N CYS A 147 2.76 2.40 0.87
CA CYS A 147 1.60 1.60 0.47
C CYS A 147 2.02 0.13 0.46
N TYR A 148 1.44 -0.64 1.34
CA TYR A 148 1.77 -2.06 1.52
C TYR A 148 0.90 -2.91 0.60
N LEU A 149 1.22 -2.88 -0.70
CA LEU A 149 0.43 -3.55 -1.72
C LEU A 149 0.52 -5.07 -1.60
N THR A 150 -0.56 -5.75 -1.90
CA THR A 150 -0.68 -7.22 -1.84
C THR A 150 -0.73 -7.87 -3.22
N GLY A 151 -1.31 -7.19 -4.21
CA GLY A 151 -1.66 -7.79 -5.49
C GLY A 151 -2.82 -8.78 -5.43
N ASP A 152 -3.51 -8.92 -4.29
CA ASP A 152 -4.73 -9.75 -4.16
C ASP A 152 -5.93 -9.01 -4.74
N LEU A 153 -6.07 -9.12 -6.06
CA LEU A 153 -6.98 -8.32 -6.86
C LEU A 153 -8.46 -8.55 -6.55
N VAL A 154 -9.18 -7.45 -6.45
CA VAL A 154 -10.64 -7.34 -6.56
C VAL A 154 -11.03 -6.82 -7.94
N VAL A 155 -10.34 -5.77 -8.41
CA VAL A 155 -10.45 -5.20 -9.77
C VAL A 155 -9.06 -4.86 -10.27
N ALA A 156 -8.80 -5.18 -11.55
CA ALA A 156 -7.52 -4.95 -12.23
C ALA A 156 -7.49 -3.64 -13.03
#